data_bee330388b77536856e40687d28d8538
#
_entry.id   bee330388b77536856e40687d28d8538
#
_cell.length_a   1.000
_cell.length_b   1.000
_cell.length_c   1.000
_cell.angle_alpha   90.00
_cell.angle_beta   90.00
_cell.angle_gamma   90.00
#
_symmetry.space_group_name_H-M   'P 1'
#
loop_
_entity.id
_entity.type
_entity.pdbx_description
1 polymer ?
#
loop_
_entity_poly.entity_id
_entity_poly.type
_entity_poly.pdbx_seq_one_letter_code
_entity_poly.pdbx_strand_id
1 'polypeptide(L)'
;MKVQEYIKEDGSSPYQEWFDRLDAVAAAKVTVAKSRLELGNTSNVKWFDGIGEYRIDWGPGYRIYLAEEGKQFIVLFGGGTKKSQQSDINRAQELYQEYKRRKREAIEEKEKEAENKKIKKRKKR
;
A
#
# COMPACT_ATOMS: atom_id res chain seq x y z
N MET A 1 9.11 -10.39 -5.18
CA MET A 1 7.87 -9.74 -4.72
C MET A 1 7.86 -8.28 -5.18
N LYS A 2 6.80 -7.82 -5.78
CA LYS A 2 6.68 -6.43 -6.22
C LYS A 2 6.13 -5.56 -5.10
N VAL A 3 6.83 -4.48 -4.78
CA VAL A 3 6.44 -3.54 -3.73
C VAL A 3 6.12 -2.19 -4.36
N GLN A 4 4.91 -1.71 -4.15
CA GLN A 4 4.44 -0.43 -4.67
C GLN A 4 3.84 0.41 -3.56
N GLU A 5 4.05 1.72 -3.63
CA GLU A 5 3.34 2.65 -2.75
C GLU A 5 1.93 2.90 -3.27
N TYR A 6 0.98 3.07 -2.36
CA TYR A 6 -0.37 3.46 -2.71
C TYR A 6 -0.37 4.91 -3.20
N ILE A 7 -0.90 5.12 -4.40
CA ILE A 7 -1.10 6.44 -4.98
C ILE A 7 -2.59 6.77 -4.88
N LYS A 8 -2.92 7.85 -4.16
CA LYS A 8 -4.29 8.31 -3.99
C LYS A 8 -4.84 8.89 -5.30
N GLU A 9 -6.13 9.10 -5.34
CA GLU A 9 -6.81 9.66 -6.51
C GLU A 9 -6.26 11.02 -6.92
N ASP A 10 -5.82 11.84 -5.96
CA ASP A 10 -5.19 13.13 -6.21
C ASP A 10 -3.72 13.05 -6.67
N GLY A 11 -3.19 11.84 -6.82
CA GLY A 11 -1.82 11.60 -7.24
C GLY A 11 -0.79 11.58 -6.12
N SER A 12 -1.19 11.84 -4.88
CA SER A 12 -0.26 11.83 -3.75
C SER A 12 0.00 10.42 -3.23
N SER A 13 1.19 10.22 -2.62
CA SER A 13 1.56 8.98 -1.97
C SER A 13 1.77 9.23 -0.47
N PRO A 14 0.91 8.69 0.40
CA PRO A 14 1.11 8.83 1.84
C PRO A 14 2.44 8.24 2.31
N TYR A 15 2.89 7.14 1.70
CA TYR A 15 4.20 6.55 2.01
C TYR A 15 5.34 7.50 1.64
N GLN A 16 5.33 8.06 0.44
CA GLN A 16 6.39 8.97 -0.02
C GLN A 16 6.43 10.25 0.80
N GLU A 17 5.27 10.80 1.14
CA GLU A 17 5.19 11.99 2.00
C GLU A 17 5.81 11.74 3.37
N TRP A 18 5.52 10.58 3.98
CA TRP A 18 6.16 10.19 5.24
C TRP A 18 7.66 9.98 5.07
N PHE A 19 8.08 9.25 4.03
CA PHE A 19 9.49 8.97 3.76
C PHE A 19 10.30 10.25 3.58
N ASP A 20 9.75 11.23 2.88
CA ASP A 20 10.43 12.50 2.60
C ASP A 20 10.70 13.36 3.86
N ARG A 21 9.98 13.09 4.95
CA ARG A 21 10.20 13.77 6.23
C ARG A 21 11.23 13.12 7.12
N LEU A 22 11.74 11.95 6.74
CA LEU A 22 12.74 11.24 7.53
C LEU A 22 14.13 11.87 7.36
N ASP A 23 14.94 11.79 8.42
CA ASP A 23 16.36 12.13 8.28
C ASP A 23 17.09 11.05 7.47
N ALA A 24 18.33 11.32 7.06
CA ALA A 24 19.08 10.43 6.17
C ALA A 24 19.27 9.01 6.76
N VAL A 25 19.53 8.90 8.05
CA VAL A 25 19.74 7.59 8.69
C VAL A 25 18.44 6.79 8.74
N ALA A 26 17.35 7.43 9.14
CA ALA A 26 16.03 6.80 9.16
C ALA A 26 15.60 6.36 7.74
N ALA A 27 15.78 7.22 6.75
CA ALA A 27 15.49 6.92 5.36
C ALA A 27 16.28 5.70 4.86
N ALA A 28 17.55 5.60 5.22
CA ALA A 28 18.38 4.44 4.87
C ALA A 28 17.84 3.15 5.51
N LYS A 29 17.42 3.20 6.77
CA LYS A 29 16.80 2.05 7.46
C LYS A 29 15.51 1.60 6.79
N VAL A 30 14.66 2.54 6.40
CA VAL A 30 13.41 2.28 5.70
C VAL A 30 13.67 1.68 4.31
N THR A 31 14.66 2.20 3.60
CA THR A 31 15.05 1.69 2.28
C THR A 31 15.51 0.23 2.36
N VAL A 32 16.30 -0.12 3.38
CA VAL A 32 16.72 -1.51 3.61
C VAL A 32 15.50 -2.40 3.89
N ALA A 33 14.56 -1.94 4.71
CA ALA A 33 13.34 -2.70 5.00
C ALA A 33 12.53 -2.95 3.72
N LYS A 34 12.38 -1.94 2.87
CA LYS A 34 11.68 -2.06 1.59
C LYS A 34 12.38 -3.10 0.69
N SER A 35 13.69 -3.08 0.63
CA SER A 35 14.48 -4.07 -0.14
C SER A 35 14.25 -5.49 0.35
N ARG A 36 14.13 -5.70 1.66
CA ARG A 36 13.82 -7.02 2.23
C ARG A 36 12.43 -7.49 1.84
N LEU A 37 11.46 -6.59 1.83
CA LEU A 37 10.11 -6.89 1.35
C LEU A 37 10.13 -7.29 -0.14
N GLU A 38 10.90 -6.59 -0.96
CA GLU A 38 11.06 -6.92 -2.39
C GLU A 38 11.64 -8.32 -2.60
N LEU A 39 12.48 -8.78 -1.68
CA LEU A 39 13.01 -10.14 -1.68
C LEU A 39 12.03 -11.18 -1.11
N GLY A 40 10.84 -10.75 -0.70
CA GLY A 40 9.82 -11.63 -0.15
C GLY A 40 10.00 -11.93 1.34
N ASN A 41 10.89 -11.21 2.03
CA ASN A 41 11.11 -11.42 3.46
C ASN A 41 10.12 -10.61 4.28
N THR A 42 9.09 -11.28 4.80
CA THR A 42 8.04 -10.70 5.63
C THR A 42 8.13 -11.09 7.10
N SER A 43 9.27 -11.67 7.53
CA SER A 43 9.43 -12.17 8.90
C SER A 43 9.31 -11.08 9.97
N ASN A 44 9.61 -9.83 9.64
CA ASN A 44 9.50 -8.69 10.55
C ASN A 44 8.12 -8.00 10.52
N VAL A 45 7.17 -8.57 9.77
CA VAL A 45 5.82 -8.01 9.64
C VAL A 45 4.89 -8.64 10.67
N LYS A 46 4.20 -7.79 11.41
CA LYS A 46 3.10 -8.21 12.28
C LYS A 46 1.79 -7.88 11.57
N TRP A 47 0.89 -8.84 11.48
CA TRP A 47 -0.37 -8.70 10.74
C TRP A 47 -1.53 -8.36 11.69
N PHE A 48 -2.36 -7.39 11.27
CA PHE A 48 -3.57 -6.95 11.99
C PHE A 48 -4.68 -6.67 10.98
N ASP A 49 -5.83 -7.26 11.13
CA ASP A 49 -7.05 -6.88 10.38
C ASP A 49 -6.82 -6.52 8.90
N GLY A 50 -6.06 -7.37 8.21
CA GLY A 50 -5.80 -7.21 6.78
C GLY A 50 -4.61 -6.34 6.41
N ILE A 51 -4.01 -5.64 7.35
CA ILE A 51 -2.77 -4.88 7.11
C ILE A 51 -1.59 -5.46 7.87
N GLY A 52 -0.39 -5.16 7.40
CA GLY A 52 0.85 -5.53 8.05
C GLY A 52 1.59 -4.31 8.57
N GLU A 53 2.33 -4.52 9.65
CA GLU A 53 3.22 -3.53 10.24
C GLU A 53 4.64 -4.10 10.23
N TYR A 54 5.49 -3.54 9.38
CA TYR A 54 6.91 -3.90 9.36
C TYR A 54 7.62 -3.07 10.42
N ARG A 55 8.19 -3.73 11.41
CA ARG A 55 8.87 -3.06 12.52
C ARG A 55 10.36 -2.97 12.27
N ILE A 56 10.88 -1.77 12.44
CA ILE A 56 12.31 -1.47 12.39
C ILE A 56 12.75 -1.17 13.82
N ASP A 57 13.47 -2.10 14.43
CA ASP A 57 13.91 -2.01 15.83
C ASP A 57 15.16 -1.13 15.92
N TRP A 58 14.95 0.17 15.71
CA TRP A 58 16.00 1.17 15.76
C TRP A 58 15.40 2.55 16.05
N GLY A 59 16.12 3.37 16.84
CA GLY A 59 15.70 4.74 17.17
C GLY A 59 14.32 4.77 17.84
N PRO A 60 13.42 5.64 17.36
CA PRO A 60 12.07 5.76 17.93
C PRO A 60 11.14 4.60 17.58
N GLY A 61 11.64 3.53 16.95
CA GLY A 61 10.85 2.39 16.55
C GLY A 61 10.02 2.68 15.32
N TYR A 62 10.66 2.82 14.16
CA TYR A 62 9.96 3.10 12.90
C TYR A 62 9.13 1.91 12.44
N ARG A 63 8.02 2.19 11.78
CA ARG A 63 7.11 1.19 11.23
C ARG A 63 6.68 1.58 9.83
N ILE A 64 6.54 0.56 8.97
CA ILE A 64 5.98 0.71 7.62
C ILE A 64 4.68 -0.07 7.60
N TYR A 65 3.59 0.56 7.16
CA TYR A 65 2.28 -0.07 7.04
C TYR A 65 2.02 -0.49 5.61
N LEU A 66 1.55 -1.72 5.46
CA LEU A 66 1.44 -2.36 4.16
C LEU A 66 0.25 -3.33 4.10
N ALA A 67 -0.11 -3.74 2.89
CA ALA A 67 -0.99 -4.87 2.66
C ALA A 67 -0.36 -5.80 1.64
N GLU A 68 -0.63 -7.09 1.77
CA GLU A 68 -0.22 -8.10 0.81
C GLU A 68 -1.40 -8.44 -0.10
N GLU A 69 -1.19 -8.29 -1.40
CA GLU A 69 -2.18 -8.60 -2.43
C GLU A 69 -1.72 -9.86 -3.18
N GLY A 70 -2.36 -10.98 -2.88
CA GLY A 70 -1.90 -12.27 -3.36
C GLY A 70 -0.50 -12.58 -2.84
N LYS A 71 0.23 -13.46 -3.52
CA LYS A 71 1.60 -13.85 -3.13
C LYS A 71 2.70 -13.03 -3.80
N GLN A 72 2.34 -12.04 -4.63
CA GLN A 72 3.28 -11.37 -5.51
C GLN A 72 3.37 -9.86 -5.30
N PHE A 73 2.47 -9.28 -4.54
CA PHE A 73 2.30 -7.83 -4.47
C PHE A 73 2.21 -7.34 -3.04
N ILE A 74 2.97 -6.29 -2.74
CA ILE A 74 2.87 -5.53 -1.48
C ILE A 74 2.56 -4.08 -1.81
N VAL A 75 1.58 -3.50 -1.12
CA VAL A 75 1.20 -2.10 -1.26
C VAL A 75 1.56 -1.38 0.04
N LEU A 76 2.32 -0.27 -0.06
CA LEU A 76 2.75 0.53 1.08
C LEU A 76 1.80 1.71 1.28
N PHE A 77 1.30 1.90 2.51
CA PHE A 77 0.33 2.95 2.84
C PHE A 77 0.91 4.10 3.65
N GLY A 78 2.08 3.93 4.23
CA GLY A 78 2.69 4.97 5.03
C GLY A 78 3.57 4.38 6.11
N GLY A 79 3.89 5.19 7.08
CA GLY A 79 4.72 4.78 8.18
C GLY A 79 4.59 5.73 9.37
N GLY A 80 5.33 5.43 10.40
CA GLY A 80 5.35 6.23 11.62
C GLY A 80 6.34 5.67 12.61
N THR A 81 6.17 6.09 13.87
CA THR A 81 6.98 5.63 14.98
C THR A 81 6.11 4.93 16.02
N LYS A 82 6.74 4.33 17.03
CA LYS A 82 6.02 3.71 18.15
C LYS A 82 5.06 4.69 18.83
N LYS A 83 5.43 5.97 18.91
CA LYS A 83 4.63 7.01 19.57
C LYS A 83 3.27 7.24 18.89
N SER A 84 3.21 7.18 17.58
CA SER A 84 1.98 7.42 16.79
C SER A 84 1.32 6.13 16.29
N GLN A 85 1.72 4.99 16.82
CA GLN A 85 1.35 3.67 16.29
C GLN A 85 -0.15 3.49 16.06
N GLN A 86 -0.99 3.80 17.05
CA GLN A 86 -2.43 3.54 16.91
C GLN A 86 -3.08 4.41 15.84
N SER A 87 -2.76 5.69 15.79
CA SER A 87 -3.29 6.57 14.74
C SER A 87 -2.78 6.19 13.35
N ASP A 88 -1.53 5.75 13.25
CA ASP A 88 -0.96 5.31 11.98
C ASP A 88 -1.58 4.00 11.50
N ILE A 89 -1.88 3.06 12.39
CA ILE A 89 -2.63 1.84 12.07
C ILE A 89 -4.02 2.20 11.54
N ASN A 90 -4.73 3.07 12.24
CA ASN A 90 -6.07 3.49 11.82
C ASN A 90 -6.04 4.13 10.42
N ARG A 91 -5.07 4.98 10.19
CA ARG A 91 -4.87 5.63 8.89
C ARG A 91 -4.58 4.61 7.77
N ALA A 92 -3.71 3.66 8.05
CA ALA A 92 -3.37 2.61 7.08
C ALA A 92 -4.59 1.74 6.75
N GLN A 93 -5.42 1.42 7.74
CA GLN A 93 -6.65 0.67 7.53
C GLN A 93 -7.63 1.44 6.63
N GLU A 94 -7.80 2.74 6.86
CA GLU A 94 -8.63 3.60 6.00
C GLU A 94 -8.11 3.63 4.56
N LEU A 95 -6.80 3.78 4.39
CA LEU A 95 -6.17 3.81 3.06
C LEU A 95 -6.31 2.47 2.35
N TYR A 96 -6.22 1.37 3.08
CA TYR A 96 -6.43 0.05 2.49
C TYR A 96 -7.87 -0.16 2.03
N GLN A 97 -8.86 0.32 2.80
CA GLN A 97 -10.26 0.26 2.38
C GLN A 97 -10.49 1.10 1.12
N GLU A 98 -9.90 2.28 1.06
CA GLU A 98 -9.94 3.15 -0.14
C GLU A 98 -9.32 2.45 -1.35
N TYR A 99 -8.14 1.84 -1.17
CA TYR A 99 -7.46 1.08 -2.22
C TYR A 99 -8.35 -0.05 -2.76
N LYS A 100 -8.96 -0.84 -1.88
CA LYS A 100 -9.83 -1.95 -2.29
C LYS A 100 -11.06 -1.46 -3.03
N ARG A 101 -11.68 -0.37 -2.55
CA ARG A 101 -12.84 0.23 -3.21
C ARG A 101 -12.49 0.71 -4.62
N ARG A 102 -11.40 1.44 -4.77
CA ARG A 102 -10.96 1.95 -6.07
C ARG A 102 -10.63 0.83 -7.05
N LYS A 103 -10.00 -0.23 -6.56
CA LYS A 103 -9.69 -1.41 -7.37
C LYS A 103 -10.98 -2.09 -7.87
N ARG A 104 -11.96 -2.24 -7.00
CA ARG A 104 -13.27 -2.82 -7.36
C ARG A 104 -14.01 -1.94 -8.38
N GLU A 105 -14.06 -0.64 -8.16
CA GLU A 105 -14.69 0.32 -9.08
C GLU A 105 -14.03 0.28 -10.47
N ALA A 106 -12.70 0.19 -10.53
CA ALA A 106 -11.97 0.10 -11.79
C ALA A 106 -12.31 -1.19 -12.56
N ILE A 107 -12.49 -2.32 -11.85
CA ILE A 107 -12.89 -3.59 -12.45
C ILE A 107 -14.32 -3.49 -12.99
N GLU A 108 -15.25 -2.94 -12.20
CA GLU A 108 -16.65 -2.75 -12.60
C GLU A 108 -16.76 -1.86 -13.85
N GLU A 109 -15.99 -0.79 -13.92
CA GLU A 109 -15.94 0.11 -15.07
C GLU A 109 -15.44 -0.60 -16.33
N LYS A 110 -14.39 -1.40 -16.23
CA LYS A 110 -13.89 -2.22 -17.35
C LYS A 110 -14.92 -3.21 -17.85
N GLU A 111 -15.66 -3.84 -16.93
CA GLU A 111 -16.74 -4.76 -17.28
C GLU A 111 -17.86 -4.06 -18.02
N LYS A 112 -18.25 -2.87 -17.60
CA LYS A 112 -19.26 -2.04 -18.29
C LYS A 112 -18.79 -1.64 -19.69
N GLU A 113 -17.55 -1.22 -19.85
CA GLU A 113 -16.98 -0.86 -21.15
C GLU A 113 -16.97 -2.06 -22.10
N ALA A 114 -16.57 -3.22 -21.60
CA ALA A 114 -16.58 -4.45 -22.37
C ALA A 114 -17.99 -4.82 -22.84
N GLU A 115 -19.00 -4.70 -21.97
CA GLU A 115 -20.40 -4.96 -22.32
C GLU A 115 -20.92 -3.94 -23.35
N ASN A 116 -20.61 -2.66 -23.17
CA ASN A 116 -20.98 -1.61 -24.12
C ASN A 116 -20.39 -1.84 -25.50
N LYS A 117 -19.15 -2.28 -25.58
CA LYS A 117 -18.52 -2.63 -26.87
C LYS A 117 -19.23 -3.80 -27.56
N LYS A 118 -19.65 -4.81 -26.80
CA LYS A 118 -20.42 -5.94 -27.33
C LYS A 118 -21.77 -5.49 -27.87
N ILE A 119 -22.47 -4.62 -27.17
CA ILE A 119 -23.75 -4.07 -27.59
C ILE A 119 -23.59 -3.27 -28.89
N LYS A 120 -22.58 -2.41 -29.00
CA LYS A 120 -22.29 -1.65 -30.22
C LYS A 120 -22.00 -2.54 -31.42
N LYS A 121 -21.27 -3.63 -31.24
CA LYS A 121 -21.00 -4.60 -32.31
C LYS A 121 -22.28 -5.31 -32.77
N ARG A 122 -23.18 -5.65 -31.86
CA ARG A 122 -24.49 -6.27 -32.19
C ARG A 122 -25.38 -5.31 -33.00
N LYS A 123 -25.37 -4.02 -32.68
CA LYS A 123 -26.17 -3.01 -33.38
C LYS A 123 -25.69 -2.67 -34.81
N LYS A 124 -24.43 -2.98 -35.12
CA LYS A 124 -23.85 -2.74 -36.43
C LYS A 124 -24.14 -3.86 -37.46
N ARG A 125 -24.75 -4.94 -37.02
CA ARG A 125 -25.24 -6.00 -37.88
C ARG A 125 -26.71 -5.74 -38.26
#